data_b028ce7137902e4a1529fff13b75cc06
#
_entry.id   b028ce7137902e4a1529fff13b75cc06
#
_cell.length_a   1.000
_cell.length_b   1.000
_cell.length_c   1.000
_cell.angle_alpha   90.00
_cell.angle_beta   90.00
_cell.angle_gamma   90.00
#
_symmetry.space_group_name_H-M   'P 1'
#
loop_
_entity.id
_entity.type
_entity.pdbx_description
1 polymer ?
#
loop_
_entity_poly.entity_id
_entity_poly.type
_entity_poly.pdbx_seq_one_letter_code
_entity_poly.pdbx_strand_id
1 'polypeptide(L)'
;MTSEPKKNKKLFFLVAMPRSGNTVFASLINQNPEIVCTANSITLEIMKDLYLLKKTDVFQNFPDHRSLDNVLDSVYNNYYKHWPQRIIIDRGPVMAPGNPGNFELIKKYFKRPFKCIVLLRNLMDVLASYMKWYTENPDAFPNKYGDTTDEQKLLRLMNVGGAVAKELKAIKNSFNYPEICHFVKFNVPIFFSNT
;
A
#
# COMPACT_ATOMS: atom_id res chain seq x y z
N MET A 1 -12.93 31.07 19.20
CA MET A 1 -12.52 30.00 18.32
C MET A 1 -13.46 28.83 18.51
N THR A 2 -14.48 28.74 17.68
CA THR A 2 -15.43 27.61 17.68
C THR A 2 -14.75 26.38 17.15
N SER A 3 -14.51 25.36 17.98
CA SER A 3 -14.01 24.07 17.56
C SER A 3 -15.07 23.42 16.67
N GLU A 4 -14.82 23.39 15.35
CA GLU A 4 -15.62 22.54 14.47
C GLU A 4 -15.64 21.11 15.01
N PRO A 5 -16.80 20.45 15.00
CA PRO A 5 -16.90 19.07 15.46
C PRO A 5 -15.95 18.22 14.63
N LYS A 6 -15.08 17.45 15.30
CA LYS A 6 -14.14 16.51 14.67
C LYS A 6 -14.93 15.59 13.76
N LYS A 7 -14.98 15.89 12.45
CA LYS A 7 -15.59 15.02 11.45
C LYS A 7 -14.92 13.65 11.56
N ASN A 8 -15.71 12.62 11.87
CA ASN A 8 -15.22 11.27 12.05
C ASN A 8 -14.69 10.76 10.70
N LYS A 9 -13.36 10.74 10.52
CA LYS A 9 -12.72 10.35 9.27
C LYS A 9 -12.93 8.88 8.99
N LYS A 10 -13.27 8.56 7.74
CA LYS A 10 -13.35 7.18 7.24
C LYS A 10 -12.00 6.83 6.58
N LEU A 11 -11.42 5.73 7.01
CA LEU A 11 -10.16 5.22 6.48
C LEU A 11 -10.42 3.98 5.64
N PHE A 12 -9.85 3.99 4.46
CA PHE A 12 -9.77 2.86 3.53
C PHE A 12 -8.30 2.60 3.22
N PHE A 13 -8.00 1.39 2.75
CA PHE A 13 -6.67 1.02 2.32
C PHE A 13 -6.67 0.66 0.84
N LEU A 14 -5.56 0.90 0.15
CA LEU A 14 -5.36 0.48 -1.22
C LEU A 14 -4.30 -0.61 -1.29
N VAL A 15 -4.67 -1.76 -1.84
CA VAL A 15 -3.76 -2.83 -2.26
C VAL A 15 -3.70 -2.81 -3.78
N ALA A 16 -2.54 -2.50 -4.32
CA ALA A 16 -2.37 -2.41 -5.77
C ALA A 16 -0.92 -2.68 -6.15
N MET A 17 -0.70 -3.51 -7.16
CA MET A 17 0.65 -3.65 -7.71
C MET A 17 1.13 -2.32 -8.29
N PRO A 18 2.42 -1.97 -8.17
CA PRO A 18 3.00 -0.95 -9.02
C PRO A 18 2.67 -1.25 -10.48
N ARG A 19 2.50 -0.22 -11.29
CA ARG A 19 2.11 -0.33 -12.72
C ARG A 19 0.70 -0.89 -12.97
N SER A 20 -0.13 -1.11 -11.94
CA SER A 20 -1.52 -1.54 -12.09
C SER A 20 -2.53 -0.39 -12.32
N GLY A 21 -2.05 0.86 -12.46
CA GLY A 21 -2.92 2.03 -12.67
C GLY A 21 -3.29 2.77 -11.38
N ASN A 22 -2.65 2.46 -10.26
CA ASN A 22 -2.92 3.08 -8.97
C ASN A 22 -2.75 4.62 -8.97
N THR A 23 -1.84 5.19 -9.78
CA THR A 23 -1.72 6.64 -9.93
C THR A 23 -2.93 7.24 -10.65
N VAL A 24 -3.41 6.60 -11.72
CA VAL A 24 -4.63 7.02 -12.45
C VAL A 24 -5.85 6.90 -11.53
N PHE A 25 -5.97 5.79 -10.80
CA PHE A 25 -7.02 5.61 -9.80
C PHE A 25 -7.00 6.73 -8.76
N ALA A 26 -5.84 7.02 -8.18
CA ALA A 26 -5.70 8.09 -7.19
C ALA A 26 -6.07 9.46 -7.79
N SER A 27 -5.65 9.77 -9.02
CA SER A 27 -5.98 11.03 -9.69
C SER A 27 -7.48 11.19 -9.93
N LEU A 28 -8.18 10.12 -10.30
CA LEU A 28 -9.64 10.15 -10.49
C LEU A 28 -10.36 10.38 -9.14
N ILE A 29 -9.96 9.65 -8.11
CA ILE A 29 -10.58 9.76 -6.79
C ILE A 29 -10.33 11.13 -6.16
N ASN A 30 -9.14 11.70 -6.34
CA ASN A 30 -8.75 13.00 -5.80
C ASN A 30 -9.47 14.19 -6.47
N GLN A 31 -10.25 13.97 -7.54
CA GLN A 31 -11.15 15.00 -8.08
C GLN A 31 -12.29 15.33 -7.11
N ASN A 32 -12.65 14.42 -6.21
CA ASN A 32 -13.63 14.68 -5.17
C ASN A 32 -12.95 15.36 -3.96
N PRO A 33 -13.31 16.60 -3.60
CA PRO A 33 -12.65 17.35 -2.53
C PRO A 33 -12.81 16.74 -1.12
N GLU A 34 -13.79 15.86 -0.92
CA GLU A 34 -13.99 15.16 0.34
C GLU A 34 -13.11 13.91 0.51
N ILE A 35 -12.47 13.46 -0.58
CA ILE A 35 -11.70 12.21 -0.61
C ILE A 35 -10.25 12.51 -0.94
N VAL A 36 -9.35 11.79 -0.32
CA VAL A 36 -7.93 11.76 -0.72
C VAL A 36 -7.44 10.31 -0.78
N CYS A 37 -6.86 9.96 -1.92
CA CYS A 37 -5.99 8.80 -2.02
C CYS A 37 -4.54 9.28 -1.92
N THR A 38 -3.85 8.83 -0.87
CA THR A 38 -2.47 9.27 -0.60
C THR A 38 -1.50 8.79 -1.67
N ALA A 39 -0.45 9.55 -1.93
CA ALA A 39 0.57 9.14 -2.89
C ALA A 39 1.49 8.07 -2.29
N ASN A 40 2.00 8.33 -1.09
CA ASN A 40 2.96 7.49 -0.37
C ASN A 40 2.74 7.67 1.13
N SER A 41 1.82 6.91 1.70
CA SER A 41 1.65 6.86 3.14
C SER A 41 2.68 5.92 3.77
N ILE A 42 3.24 6.33 4.89
CA ILE A 42 4.15 5.51 5.70
C ILE A 42 3.51 5.05 7.02
N THR A 43 2.20 5.20 7.16
CA THR A 43 1.50 4.87 8.41
C THR A 43 1.64 3.40 8.80
N LEU A 44 1.54 2.51 7.82
CA LEU A 44 1.64 1.07 8.08
C LEU A 44 3.08 0.65 8.42
N GLU A 45 4.08 1.29 7.80
CA GLU A 45 5.49 1.12 8.14
C GLU A 45 5.74 1.54 9.59
N ILE A 46 5.30 2.74 9.97
CA ILE A 46 5.42 3.24 11.35
C ILE A 46 4.76 2.25 12.32
N MET A 47 3.53 1.82 12.03
CA MET A 47 2.82 0.87 12.89
C MET A 47 3.58 -0.46 13.03
N LYS A 48 4.13 -0.97 11.93
CA LYS A 48 4.89 -2.22 11.94
C LYS A 48 6.20 -2.09 12.71
N ASP A 49 6.95 -1.01 12.49
CA ASP A 49 8.22 -0.78 13.16
C ASP A 49 8.01 -0.62 14.68
N LEU A 50 7.01 0.16 15.08
CA LEU A 50 6.62 0.25 16.49
C LEU A 50 6.19 -1.10 17.06
N TYR A 51 5.46 -1.91 16.30
CA TYR A 51 5.08 -3.25 16.74
C TYR A 51 6.29 -4.17 16.90
N LEU A 52 7.28 -4.06 16.02
CA LEU A 52 8.52 -4.85 16.09
C LEU A 52 9.38 -4.51 17.30
N LEU A 53 9.26 -3.29 17.85
CA LEU A 53 9.95 -2.94 19.11
C LEU A 53 9.60 -3.90 20.25
N LYS A 54 8.38 -4.48 20.25
CA LYS A 54 7.98 -5.49 21.25
C LYS A 54 8.85 -6.74 21.25
N LYS A 55 9.62 -6.98 20.18
CA LYS A 55 10.50 -8.13 20.01
C LYS A 55 11.95 -7.83 20.34
N THR A 56 12.27 -6.58 20.64
CA THR A 56 13.65 -6.20 21.00
C THR A 56 13.97 -6.60 22.45
N ASP A 57 15.23 -6.91 22.70
CA ASP A 57 15.70 -7.29 24.05
C ASP A 57 15.43 -6.18 25.08
N VAL A 58 15.60 -4.91 24.68
CA VAL A 58 15.31 -3.76 25.54
C VAL A 58 13.85 -3.78 26.01
N PHE A 59 12.91 -4.00 25.09
CA PHE A 59 11.50 -4.06 25.43
C PHE A 59 11.15 -5.31 26.24
N GLN A 60 11.75 -6.44 25.93
CA GLN A 60 11.51 -7.69 26.66
C GLN A 60 12.00 -7.62 28.12
N ASN A 61 13.10 -6.90 28.36
CA ASN A 61 13.65 -6.72 29.70
C ASN A 61 12.86 -5.69 30.53
N PHE A 62 12.29 -4.67 29.88
CA PHE A 62 11.55 -3.59 30.53
C PHE A 62 10.22 -3.32 29.76
N PRO A 63 9.25 -4.25 29.82
CA PRO A 63 8.05 -4.16 29.00
C PRO A 63 7.07 -3.10 29.51
N ASP A 64 6.73 -2.14 28.64
CA ASP A 64 5.58 -1.25 28.82
C ASP A 64 4.60 -1.43 27.64
N HIS A 65 3.89 -2.55 27.68
CA HIS A 65 2.91 -2.89 26.65
C HIS A 65 1.79 -1.86 26.53
N ARG A 66 1.33 -1.30 27.65
CA ARG A 66 0.21 -0.36 27.66
C ARG A 66 0.55 0.93 26.92
N SER A 67 1.70 1.53 27.23
CA SER A 67 2.12 2.76 26.56
C SER A 67 2.37 2.55 25.09
N LEU A 68 3.07 1.47 24.71
CA LEU A 68 3.33 1.17 23.30
C LEU A 68 2.03 0.84 22.53
N ASP A 69 1.07 0.12 23.12
CA ASP A 69 -0.22 -0.16 22.50
C ASP A 69 -1.03 1.12 22.31
N ASN A 70 -0.99 2.07 23.25
CA ASN A 70 -1.64 3.38 23.09
C ASN A 70 -1.04 4.18 21.92
N VAL A 71 0.28 4.13 21.73
CA VAL A 71 0.92 4.75 20.56
C VAL A 71 0.46 4.09 19.26
N LEU A 72 0.48 2.75 19.20
CA LEU A 72 0.04 1.98 18.05
C LEU A 72 -1.42 2.27 17.68
N ASP A 73 -2.34 2.31 18.65
CA ASP A 73 -3.76 2.64 18.46
C ASP A 73 -3.96 4.05 17.89
N SER A 74 -3.02 4.96 18.16
CA SER A 74 -3.12 6.37 17.78
C SER A 74 -2.50 6.70 16.42
N VAL A 75 -1.69 5.82 15.82
CA VAL A 75 -0.91 6.10 14.60
C VAL A 75 -1.77 6.71 13.50
N TYR A 76 -2.80 6.03 13.03
CA TYR A 76 -3.64 6.52 11.94
C TYR A 76 -4.39 7.80 12.30
N ASN A 77 -4.87 7.90 13.53
CA ASN A 77 -5.62 9.05 13.99
C ASN A 77 -4.76 10.32 14.03
N ASN A 78 -3.53 10.19 14.53
CA ASN A 78 -2.61 11.31 14.64
C ASN A 78 -1.99 11.68 13.29
N TYR A 79 -1.64 10.69 12.47
CA TYR A 79 -1.06 10.92 11.15
C TYR A 79 -1.99 11.75 10.26
N TYR A 80 -3.28 11.43 10.23
CA TYR A 80 -4.26 12.11 9.40
C TYR A 80 -5.03 13.22 10.11
N LYS A 81 -4.64 13.60 11.33
CA LYS A 81 -5.39 14.55 12.18
C LYS A 81 -5.68 15.88 11.49
N HIS A 82 -4.70 16.41 10.77
CA HIS A 82 -4.77 17.74 10.14
C HIS A 82 -5.21 17.71 8.67
N TRP A 83 -5.48 16.54 8.12
CA TRP A 83 -5.95 16.43 6.74
C TRP A 83 -7.40 16.90 6.65
N PRO A 84 -7.75 17.77 5.68
CA PRO A 84 -9.11 18.32 5.60
C PRO A 84 -10.16 17.31 5.10
N GLN A 85 -9.74 16.29 4.37
CA GLN A 85 -10.62 15.32 3.74
C GLN A 85 -11.31 14.43 4.78
N ARG A 86 -12.58 14.12 4.52
CA ARG A 86 -13.41 13.23 5.33
C ARG A 86 -13.10 11.76 5.09
N ILE A 87 -12.74 11.41 3.84
CA ILE A 87 -12.43 10.05 3.41
C ILE A 87 -10.97 10.00 3.00
N ILE A 88 -10.23 9.08 3.58
CA ILE A 88 -8.82 8.86 3.29
C ILE A 88 -8.67 7.44 2.78
N ILE A 89 -8.05 7.29 1.61
CA ILE A 89 -7.60 6.02 1.06
C ILE A 89 -6.09 5.98 1.26
N ASP A 90 -5.67 5.23 2.26
CA ASP A 90 -4.25 5.06 2.60
C ASP A 90 -3.60 4.14 1.57
N ARG A 91 -2.66 4.68 0.84
CA ARG A 91 -1.82 3.95 -0.11
C ARG A 91 -0.37 4.04 0.33
N GLY A 92 0.14 2.92 0.86
CA GLY A 92 1.55 2.80 1.19
C GLY A 92 2.38 2.37 -0.03
N PRO A 93 3.63 2.86 -0.16
CA PRO A 93 4.49 2.51 -1.29
C PRO A 93 5.17 1.15 -1.14
N VAL A 94 5.54 0.79 0.07
CA VAL A 94 6.46 -0.34 0.35
C VAL A 94 5.74 -1.53 0.97
N MET A 95 4.70 -1.28 1.77
CA MET A 95 4.00 -2.33 2.52
C MET A 95 2.51 -2.28 2.22
N ALA A 96 2.10 -3.06 1.22
CA ALA A 96 0.68 -3.20 0.95
C ALA A 96 -0.03 -3.76 2.19
N PRO A 97 -1.20 -3.24 2.56
CA PRO A 97 -2.02 -3.78 3.64
C PRO A 97 -2.31 -5.28 3.48
N GLY A 98 -2.37 -5.75 2.23
CA GLY A 98 -2.56 -7.16 1.90
C GLY A 98 -1.37 -8.09 2.21
N ASN A 99 -0.20 -7.59 2.58
CA ASN A 99 0.90 -8.46 2.98
C ASN A 99 0.51 -9.29 4.21
N PRO A 100 0.94 -10.57 4.28
CA PRO A 100 0.62 -11.43 5.42
C PRO A 100 0.93 -10.78 6.77
N GLY A 101 -0.02 -10.82 7.68
CA GLY A 101 0.07 -10.23 9.02
C GLY A 101 -0.30 -8.74 9.10
N ASN A 102 -0.35 -8.01 7.98
CA ASN A 102 -0.66 -6.57 8.03
C ASN A 102 -2.14 -6.31 8.31
N PHE A 103 -3.07 -7.08 7.75
CA PHE A 103 -4.49 -6.97 8.09
C PHE A 103 -4.74 -7.25 9.58
N GLU A 104 -4.07 -8.25 10.14
CA GLU A 104 -4.18 -8.56 11.58
C GLU A 104 -3.62 -7.42 12.43
N LEU A 105 -2.51 -6.83 12.02
CA LEU A 105 -1.92 -5.67 12.69
C LEU A 105 -2.89 -4.48 12.68
N ILE A 106 -3.48 -4.19 11.51
CA ILE A 106 -4.46 -3.12 11.38
C ILE A 106 -5.70 -3.41 12.23
N LYS A 107 -6.28 -4.62 12.15
CA LYS A 107 -7.44 -5.03 12.96
C LYS A 107 -7.18 -4.85 14.45
N LYS A 108 -5.99 -5.25 14.90
CA LYS A 108 -5.61 -5.20 16.32
C LYS A 108 -5.55 -3.77 16.87
N TYR A 109 -4.97 -2.84 16.11
CA TYR A 109 -4.66 -1.51 16.63
C TYR A 109 -5.54 -0.39 16.09
N PHE A 110 -6.12 -0.53 14.91
CA PHE A 110 -7.01 0.52 14.37
C PHE A 110 -8.38 0.55 15.08
N LYS A 111 -8.85 -0.58 15.58
CA LYS A 111 -10.09 -0.75 16.39
C LYS A 111 -11.36 -0.12 15.79
N ARG A 112 -11.40 0.12 14.49
CA ARG A 112 -12.54 0.65 13.75
C ARG A 112 -12.80 -0.18 12.50
N PRO A 113 -14.04 -0.22 12.01
CA PRO A 113 -14.31 -0.81 10.71
C PRO A 113 -13.49 -0.11 9.63
N PHE A 114 -12.83 -0.90 8.80
CA PHE A 114 -12.13 -0.42 7.61
C PHE A 114 -12.41 -1.33 6.43
N LYS A 115 -12.20 -0.82 5.24
CA LYS A 115 -12.29 -1.56 3.99
C LYS A 115 -11.01 -1.36 3.20
N CYS A 116 -10.75 -2.30 2.30
CA CYS A 116 -9.60 -2.29 1.43
C CYS A 116 -10.06 -2.38 -0.02
N ILE A 117 -9.54 -1.51 -0.86
CA ILE A 117 -9.72 -1.59 -2.31
C ILE A 117 -8.53 -2.36 -2.86
N VAL A 118 -8.79 -3.44 -3.59
CA VAL A 118 -7.75 -4.25 -4.22
C VAL A 118 -7.85 -4.06 -5.73
N LEU A 119 -6.86 -3.38 -6.33
CA LEU A 119 -6.81 -3.19 -7.77
C LEU A 119 -6.20 -4.40 -8.45
N LEU A 120 -6.96 -5.00 -9.36
CA LEU A 120 -6.53 -6.12 -10.18
C LEU A 120 -6.27 -5.64 -11.62
N ARG A 121 -5.11 -5.99 -12.17
CA ARG A 121 -4.76 -5.79 -13.57
C ARG A 121 -4.20 -7.08 -14.15
N ASN A 122 -4.32 -7.26 -15.47
CA ASN A 122 -3.68 -8.38 -16.15
C ASN A 122 -2.17 -8.35 -15.87
N LEU A 123 -1.61 -9.49 -15.44
CA LEU A 123 -0.21 -9.58 -15.07
C LEU A 123 0.73 -9.27 -16.23
N MET A 124 0.38 -9.71 -17.44
CA MET A 124 1.19 -9.43 -18.64
C MET A 124 1.28 -7.94 -18.93
N ASP A 125 0.17 -7.20 -18.74
CA ASP A 125 0.15 -5.74 -18.89
C ASP A 125 1.03 -5.05 -17.84
N VAL A 126 1.04 -5.56 -16.62
CA VAL A 126 1.89 -5.04 -15.55
C VAL A 126 3.35 -5.28 -15.88
N LEU A 127 3.72 -6.48 -16.31
CA LEU A 127 5.10 -6.84 -16.71
C LEU A 127 5.55 -6.00 -17.92
N ALA A 128 4.73 -5.88 -18.96
CA ALA A 128 5.03 -5.05 -20.11
C ALA A 128 5.27 -3.58 -19.71
N SER A 129 4.44 -3.05 -18.80
CA SER A 129 4.63 -1.70 -18.26
C SER A 129 5.90 -1.53 -17.44
N TYR A 130 6.34 -2.57 -16.74
CA TYR A 130 7.64 -2.57 -16.06
C TYR A 130 8.80 -2.57 -17.06
N MET A 131 8.73 -3.42 -18.09
CA MET A 131 9.78 -3.48 -19.11
C MET A 131 9.95 -2.16 -19.84
N LYS A 132 8.83 -1.53 -20.25
CA LYS A 132 8.85 -0.19 -20.83
C LYS A 132 9.52 0.81 -19.88
N TRP A 133 9.13 0.81 -18.60
CA TRP A 133 9.68 1.73 -17.59
C TRP A 133 11.19 1.53 -17.41
N TYR A 134 11.70 0.30 -17.42
CA TYR A 134 13.13 0.02 -17.33
C TYR A 134 13.91 0.50 -18.54
N THR A 135 13.33 0.43 -19.74
CA THR A 135 13.93 0.98 -20.95
C THR A 135 14.03 2.51 -20.89
N GLU A 136 12.98 3.17 -20.40
CA GLU A 136 12.92 4.62 -20.29
C GLU A 136 13.75 5.18 -19.11
N ASN A 137 14.13 4.34 -18.14
CA ASN A 137 14.86 4.72 -16.94
C ASN A 137 16.06 3.80 -16.73
N PRO A 138 17.18 4.05 -17.43
CA PRO A 138 18.36 3.18 -17.39
C PRO A 138 18.97 3.05 -15.99
N ASP A 139 18.75 4.02 -15.09
CA ASP A 139 19.18 3.97 -13.69
C ASP A 139 18.21 3.24 -12.76
N ALA A 140 17.12 2.70 -13.31
CA ALA A 140 16.14 1.96 -12.53
C ALA A 140 16.69 0.66 -11.93
N PHE A 141 16.00 0.17 -10.91
CA PHE A 141 16.44 -0.92 -10.03
C PHE A 141 17.07 -2.14 -10.72
N PRO A 142 16.52 -2.77 -11.77
CA PRO A 142 17.19 -3.93 -12.39
C PRO A 142 18.50 -3.58 -13.08
N ASN A 143 18.56 -2.43 -13.72
CA ASN A 143 19.76 -2.01 -14.44
C ASN A 143 20.95 -1.79 -13.50
N LYS A 144 20.70 -1.37 -12.24
CA LYS A 144 21.74 -1.24 -11.20
C LYS A 144 22.38 -2.57 -10.77
N TYR A 145 21.71 -3.68 -11.04
CA TYR A 145 22.21 -5.03 -10.70
C TYR A 145 22.85 -5.77 -11.88
N GLY A 146 23.10 -5.07 -12.99
CA GLY A 146 23.77 -5.64 -14.16
C GLY A 146 22.87 -6.54 -15.00
N ASP A 147 21.54 -6.48 -14.84
CA ASP A 147 20.61 -7.21 -15.71
C ASP A 147 20.63 -6.58 -17.11
N THR A 148 21.19 -7.30 -18.08
CA THR A 148 21.37 -6.80 -19.46
C THR A 148 20.28 -7.29 -20.40
N THR A 149 19.64 -8.42 -20.08
CA THR A 149 18.58 -8.99 -20.93
C THR A 149 17.19 -8.79 -20.30
N ASP A 150 16.18 -8.76 -21.15
CA ASP A 150 14.78 -8.66 -20.71
C ASP A 150 14.36 -9.86 -19.87
N GLU A 151 14.88 -11.05 -20.20
CA GLU A 151 14.65 -12.26 -19.42
C GLU A 151 15.18 -12.12 -17.99
N GLN A 152 16.40 -11.63 -17.80
CA GLN A 152 16.99 -11.40 -16.48
C GLN A 152 16.15 -10.40 -15.67
N LYS A 153 15.69 -9.31 -16.30
CA LYS A 153 14.82 -8.31 -15.66
C LYS A 153 13.49 -8.90 -15.23
N LEU A 154 12.85 -9.69 -16.10
CA LEU A 154 11.59 -10.38 -15.80
C LEU A 154 11.76 -11.39 -14.68
N LEU A 155 12.80 -12.21 -14.72
CA LEU A 155 13.11 -13.16 -13.64
C LEU A 155 13.31 -12.45 -12.32
N ARG A 156 14.00 -11.30 -12.28
CA ARG A 156 14.18 -10.52 -11.06
C ARG A 156 12.87 -9.98 -10.51
N LEU A 157 11.95 -9.54 -11.36
CA LEU A 157 10.62 -9.09 -10.94
C LEU A 157 9.79 -10.22 -10.33
N MET A 158 9.91 -11.43 -10.90
CA MET A 158 9.07 -12.58 -10.56
C MET A 158 9.69 -13.51 -9.51
N ASN A 159 10.98 -13.39 -9.20
CA ASN A 159 11.60 -14.16 -8.13
C ASN A 159 10.96 -13.87 -6.77
N VAL A 160 11.11 -14.79 -5.82
CA VAL A 160 10.49 -14.76 -4.47
C VAL A 160 10.68 -13.42 -3.73
N GLY A 161 11.80 -12.74 -3.95
CA GLY A 161 12.10 -11.40 -3.42
C GLY A 161 11.73 -10.24 -4.34
N GLY A 162 11.25 -10.53 -5.56
CA GLY A 162 10.97 -9.54 -6.59
C GLY A 162 9.73 -8.69 -6.28
N ALA A 163 9.67 -7.52 -6.90
CA ALA A 163 8.59 -6.56 -6.64
C ALA A 163 7.22 -7.15 -7.00
N VAL A 164 7.10 -7.77 -8.18
CA VAL A 164 5.83 -8.32 -8.66
C VAL A 164 5.41 -9.53 -7.83
N ALA A 165 6.36 -10.42 -7.47
CA ALA A 165 6.05 -11.59 -6.66
C ALA A 165 5.54 -11.22 -5.26
N LYS A 166 6.13 -10.21 -4.62
CA LYS A 166 5.68 -9.70 -3.32
C LYS A 166 4.25 -9.16 -3.39
N GLU A 167 3.95 -8.37 -4.42
CA GLU A 167 2.62 -7.78 -4.58
C GLU A 167 1.56 -8.82 -4.95
N LEU A 168 1.91 -9.83 -5.77
CA LEU A 168 1.03 -10.96 -6.04
C LEU A 168 0.69 -11.72 -4.75
N LYS A 169 1.68 -11.89 -3.85
CA LYS A 169 1.45 -12.50 -2.54
C LYS A 169 0.48 -11.68 -1.70
N ALA A 170 0.61 -10.35 -1.72
CA ALA A 170 -0.31 -9.45 -1.01
C ALA A 170 -1.74 -9.52 -1.57
N ILE A 171 -1.88 -9.50 -2.90
CA ILE A 171 -3.19 -9.67 -3.55
C ILE A 171 -3.79 -11.04 -3.21
N LYS A 172 -3.01 -12.13 -3.34
CA LYS A 172 -3.46 -13.47 -2.98
C LYS A 172 -3.93 -13.55 -1.53
N ASN A 173 -3.18 -12.96 -0.60
CA ASN A 173 -3.56 -12.91 0.80
C ASN A 173 -4.88 -12.14 1.02
N SER A 174 -5.15 -11.10 0.23
CA SER A 174 -6.38 -10.30 0.33
C SER A 174 -7.65 -11.10 0.06
N PHE A 175 -7.58 -12.20 -0.72
CA PHE A 175 -8.72 -13.10 -0.94
C PHE A 175 -9.17 -13.85 0.33
N ASN A 176 -8.31 -13.93 1.35
CA ASN A 176 -8.67 -14.54 2.63
C ASN A 176 -9.52 -13.60 3.53
N TYR A 177 -9.76 -12.35 3.07
CA TYR A 177 -10.46 -11.31 3.83
C TYR A 177 -11.60 -10.68 3.02
N PRO A 178 -12.56 -11.49 2.51
CA PRO A 178 -13.63 -10.99 1.64
C PRO A 178 -14.54 -9.97 2.34
N GLU A 179 -14.62 -10.03 3.66
CA GLU A 179 -15.40 -9.09 4.46
C GLU A 179 -14.77 -7.67 4.52
N ILE A 180 -13.47 -7.56 4.24
CA ILE A 180 -12.73 -6.30 4.24
C ILE A 180 -12.43 -5.84 2.83
N CYS A 181 -12.04 -6.76 1.93
CA CYS A 181 -11.48 -6.45 0.63
C CYS A 181 -12.56 -6.35 -0.45
N HIS A 182 -12.51 -5.27 -1.22
CA HIS A 182 -13.32 -5.06 -2.41
C HIS A 182 -12.40 -5.07 -3.64
N PHE A 183 -12.63 -6.01 -4.56
CA PHE A 183 -11.78 -6.22 -5.73
C PHE A 183 -12.30 -5.43 -6.91
N VAL A 184 -11.44 -4.59 -7.50
CA VAL A 184 -11.73 -3.76 -8.67
C VAL A 184 -10.80 -4.16 -9.80
N LYS A 185 -11.38 -4.64 -10.90
CA LYS A 185 -10.63 -4.94 -12.11
C LYS A 185 -10.37 -3.64 -12.88
N PHE A 186 -9.10 -3.31 -13.05
CA PHE A 186 -8.66 -2.13 -13.77
C PHE A 186 -8.25 -2.53 -15.20
N ASN A 187 -9.11 -2.23 -16.15
CA ASN A 187 -8.84 -2.44 -17.58
C ASN A 187 -8.61 -1.07 -18.21
N VAL A 188 -7.36 -0.67 -18.40
CA VAL A 188 -7.04 0.44 -19.29
C VAL A 188 -6.80 -0.19 -20.66
N PRO A 189 -7.53 0.21 -21.70
CA PRO A 189 -7.13 -0.13 -23.06
C PRO A 189 -5.69 0.39 -23.25
N ILE A 190 -4.76 -0.51 -23.57
CA ILE A 190 -3.43 -0.09 -23.97
C ILE A 190 -3.62 0.49 -25.38
N PHE A 191 -3.78 1.80 -25.48
CA PHE A 191 -3.62 2.48 -26.75
C PHE A 191 -2.11 2.40 -27.06
N PHE A 192 -1.73 1.43 -27.86
CA PHE A 192 -0.45 1.49 -28.55
C PHE A 192 -0.57 2.67 -29.50
N SER A 193 -0.03 3.82 -29.16
CA SER A 193 0.26 4.84 -30.15
C SER A 193 1.33 4.25 -31.05
N ASN A 194 0.92 3.79 -32.23
CA ASN A 194 1.83 3.55 -33.34
C ASN A 194 2.46 4.90 -33.69
N THR A 195 3.67 5.16 -33.18
CA THR A 195 4.57 6.18 -33.71
C THR A 195 5.89 5.53 -34.04
#